data_47451ff75aa0f5944f1d7d5c3152bb34
#
_entry.id   47451ff75aa0f5944f1d7d5c3152bb34
#
_cell.length_a   1.000
_cell.length_b   1.000
_cell.length_c   1.000
_cell.angle_alpha   90.00
_cell.angle_beta   90.00
_cell.angle_gamma   90.00
#
_symmetry.space_group_name_H-M   'P 1'
#
loop_
_entity.id
_entity.type
_entity.pdbx_description
1 polymer ?
#
loop_
_entity_poly.entity_id
_entity_poly.type
_entity_poly.pdbx_seq_one_letter_code
_entity_poly.pdbx_strand_id
1 'polypeptide(L)'
;MNKSVAVLLFTGLLTQPLTAAAPPYTSEAPIAYMKDLSSGAVLYDKGGETRMPPASMAKMMTAHVAFRLIQKGELKLDTMFTVRPETWKQWHGPAAGSTMFLSAGEQVSVENLLHGIVTLSGNDACVVLAEGIAGTEQAFVALMNEEAKRMGLKNSHFGTSNGWPDEGVTYVTAEDLAKLAQGTIEETPDLYKRFYATRSFTWGKTMGGADIAQGNRNPILGKIAGADGLKTGHTEEAGFGFTGSAEQDGRRLVMVVAGLTSFNGRIQESVRFMDWGFKAWKAQPLFKKGATVETADVQLGSETSVALVAPQNLAVTLPRTASTNISVKVVYTGPIKAPIAKGQKIADLIVSTPDTPPQVMPLVAGADVAEAGMFGRLWNGLKSLFG
;
A
#
# COMPACT_ATOMS: atom_id res chain seq x y z
N MET A 1 -22.34 24.30 14.18
CA MET A 1 -21.09 23.69 13.73
C MET A 1 -20.55 24.49 12.55
N ASN A 2 -19.71 25.48 12.82
CA ASN A 2 -19.11 26.31 11.77
C ASN A 2 -17.91 25.57 11.18
N LYS A 3 -17.95 25.30 9.88
CA LYS A 3 -16.78 24.81 9.12
C LYS A 3 -16.00 26.03 8.68
N SER A 4 -14.86 26.26 9.27
CA SER A 4 -13.93 27.30 8.80
C SER A 4 -13.28 26.83 7.49
N VAL A 5 -13.34 27.68 6.48
CA VAL A 5 -12.85 27.42 5.12
C VAL A 5 -11.88 28.52 4.74
N ALA A 6 -10.60 28.21 4.67
CA ALA A 6 -9.61 29.12 4.08
C ALA A 6 -9.41 28.74 2.59
N VAL A 7 -9.53 29.72 1.71
CA VAL A 7 -9.34 29.54 0.26
C VAL A 7 -8.08 30.31 -0.17
N LEU A 8 -7.04 29.57 -0.55
CA LEU A 8 -5.85 30.13 -1.21
C LEU A 8 -6.07 30.04 -2.72
N LEU A 9 -6.26 31.21 -3.36
CA LEU A 9 -6.41 31.30 -4.81
C LEU A 9 -5.05 31.61 -5.47
N PHE A 10 -4.54 30.71 -6.27
CA PHE A 10 -3.48 31.00 -7.24
C PHE A 10 -4.11 31.44 -8.56
N THR A 11 -4.13 32.74 -8.82
CA THR A 11 -4.67 33.31 -10.08
C THR A 11 -3.64 33.22 -11.19
N GLY A 12 -3.84 32.33 -12.15
CA GLY A 12 -3.23 32.36 -13.47
C GLY A 12 -4.24 32.87 -14.51
N LEU A 13 -3.77 33.57 -15.52
CA LEU A 13 -4.56 34.24 -16.56
C LEU A 13 -5.67 33.39 -17.16
N LEU A 14 -6.86 33.98 -17.28
CA LEU A 14 -8.07 33.43 -17.89
C LEU A 14 -7.87 33.17 -19.41
N THR A 15 -7.47 31.97 -19.76
CA THR A 15 -7.78 31.35 -21.04
C THR A 15 -8.81 30.27 -20.77
N GLN A 16 -9.89 30.19 -21.56
CA GLN A 16 -10.91 29.13 -21.38
C GLN A 16 -10.20 27.76 -21.37
N PRO A 17 -10.41 26.94 -20.35
CA PRO A 17 -9.74 25.66 -20.28
C PRO A 17 -10.31 24.74 -21.37
N LEU A 18 -9.48 24.28 -22.31
CA LEU A 18 -9.69 23.00 -22.91
C LEU A 18 -9.60 21.99 -21.74
N THR A 19 -10.72 21.38 -21.38
CA THR A 19 -10.75 20.30 -20.40
C THR A 19 -9.85 19.18 -20.89
N ALA A 20 -8.70 19.01 -20.26
CA ALA A 20 -7.82 17.90 -20.57
C ALA A 20 -8.42 16.64 -19.97
N ALA A 21 -9.10 15.86 -20.78
CA ALA A 21 -9.62 14.57 -20.38
C ALA A 21 -8.49 13.69 -19.83
N ALA A 22 -8.83 12.80 -18.87
CA ALA A 22 -7.88 11.79 -18.40
C ALA A 22 -7.21 11.09 -19.59
N PRO A 23 -5.89 10.85 -19.56
CA PRO A 23 -5.20 10.22 -20.69
C PRO A 23 -5.84 8.89 -21.05
N PRO A 24 -6.20 8.64 -22.30
CA PRO A 24 -6.89 7.44 -22.70
C PRO A 24 -6.03 6.20 -22.46
N TYR A 25 -6.61 5.20 -21.83
CA TYR A 25 -6.02 3.88 -21.63
C TYR A 25 -7.11 2.82 -21.64
N THR A 26 -6.85 1.71 -22.29
CA THR A 26 -7.73 0.55 -22.27
C THR A 26 -6.93 -0.66 -21.79
N SER A 27 -7.23 -1.12 -20.59
CA SER A 27 -6.62 -2.31 -20.03
C SER A 27 -7.22 -3.58 -20.64
N GLU A 28 -6.35 -4.52 -21.01
CA GLU A 28 -6.74 -5.88 -21.42
C GLU A 28 -7.14 -6.75 -20.21
N ALA A 29 -6.72 -6.38 -18.99
CA ALA A 29 -7.14 -7.08 -17.81
C ALA A 29 -8.63 -6.85 -17.52
N PRO A 30 -9.40 -7.88 -17.15
CA PRO A 30 -10.76 -7.73 -16.66
C PRO A 30 -10.87 -6.78 -15.47
N ILE A 31 -9.90 -6.83 -14.57
CA ILE A 31 -9.78 -5.93 -13.42
C ILE A 31 -8.43 -5.22 -13.50
N ALA A 32 -8.45 -3.88 -13.45
CA ALA A 32 -7.26 -3.06 -13.46
C ALA A 32 -7.44 -1.82 -12.58
N TYR A 33 -6.47 -1.53 -11.73
CA TYR A 33 -6.50 -0.41 -10.81
C TYR A 33 -5.11 0.23 -10.70
N MET A 34 -5.04 1.56 -10.70
CA MET A 34 -3.78 2.28 -10.50
C MET A 34 -3.97 3.47 -9.58
N LYS A 35 -3.10 3.57 -8.59
CA LYS A 35 -3.06 4.68 -7.62
C LYS A 35 -1.68 5.31 -7.58
N ASP A 36 -1.65 6.63 -7.58
CA ASP A 36 -0.46 7.43 -7.29
C ASP A 36 -0.39 7.68 -5.78
N LEU A 37 0.60 7.08 -5.11
CA LEU A 37 0.74 7.22 -3.65
C LEU A 37 1.24 8.62 -3.26
N SER A 38 1.90 9.34 -4.16
CA SER A 38 2.45 10.67 -3.87
C SER A 38 1.35 11.73 -3.75
N SER A 39 0.21 11.52 -4.41
CA SER A 39 -0.95 12.43 -4.39
C SER A 39 -2.21 11.80 -3.81
N GLY A 40 -2.24 10.47 -3.67
CA GLY A 40 -3.45 9.72 -3.33
C GLY A 40 -4.42 9.54 -4.51
N ALA A 41 -4.11 10.07 -5.71
CA ALA A 41 -5.02 10.03 -6.86
C ALA A 41 -5.16 8.62 -7.42
N VAL A 42 -6.41 8.23 -7.72
CA VAL A 42 -6.71 7.05 -8.53
C VAL A 42 -6.61 7.47 -10.00
N LEU A 43 -5.64 6.89 -10.72
CA LEU A 43 -5.38 7.21 -12.12
C LEU A 43 -6.19 6.37 -13.09
N TYR A 44 -6.54 5.17 -12.67
CA TYR A 44 -7.31 4.22 -13.46
C TYR A 44 -8.09 3.28 -12.55
N ASP A 45 -9.36 3.07 -12.86
CA ASP A 45 -10.22 2.13 -12.17
C ASP A 45 -11.11 1.39 -13.17
N LYS A 46 -10.91 0.08 -13.25
CA LYS A 46 -11.76 -0.86 -13.98
C LYS A 46 -12.05 -2.04 -13.06
N GLY A 47 -13.18 -1.97 -12.35
CA GLY A 47 -13.60 -3.02 -11.43
C GLY A 47 -12.76 -3.09 -10.15
N GLY A 48 -12.23 -1.96 -9.66
CA GLY A 48 -11.37 -1.89 -8.50
C GLY A 48 -11.97 -2.47 -7.22
N GLU A 49 -13.29 -2.40 -7.04
CA GLU A 49 -14.03 -2.96 -5.91
C GLU A 49 -14.60 -4.38 -6.16
N THR A 50 -14.37 -4.94 -7.34
CA THR A 50 -14.85 -6.29 -7.67
C THR A 50 -14.08 -7.33 -6.84
N ARG A 51 -14.81 -8.18 -6.09
CA ARG A 51 -14.20 -9.30 -5.37
C ARG A 51 -13.68 -10.33 -6.33
N MET A 52 -12.47 -10.80 -6.09
CA MET A 52 -11.78 -11.79 -6.90
C MET A 52 -10.91 -12.69 -6.04
N PRO A 53 -10.65 -13.95 -6.45
CA PRO A 53 -9.64 -14.77 -5.81
C PRO A 53 -8.24 -14.17 -6.07
N PRO A 54 -7.44 -13.91 -5.01
CA PRO A 54 -6.13 -13.27 -5.16
C PRO A 54 -5.05 -14.21 -5.69
N ALA A 55 -5.26 -15.51 -5.61
CA ALA A 55 -4.18 -16.49 -5.74
C ALA A 55 -2.98 -16.07 -4.86
N SER A 56 -1.74 -16.25 -5.33
CA SER A 56 -0.55 -15.88 -4.54
C SER A 56 -0.36 -14.39 -4.27
N MET A 57 -1.24 -13.48 -4.74
CA MET A 57 -1.20 -12.09 -4.26
C MET A 57 -1.62 -11.98 -2.78
N ALA A 58 -2.35 -12.96 -2.23
CA ALA A 58 -2.63 -13.07 -0.79
C ALA A 58 -1.37 -13.08 0.08
N LYS A 59 -0.25 -13.61 -0.44
CA LYS A 59 1.04 -13.66 0.25
C LYS A 59 1.61 -12.28 0.61
N MET A 60 1.08 -11.22 0.00
CA MET A 60 1.40 -9.85 0.43
C MET A 60 0.94 -9.61 1.86
N MET A 61 -0.25 -10.10 2.25
CA MET A 61 -0.75 -10.00 3.62
C MET A 61 0.08 -10.86 4.58
N THR A 62 0.47 -12.07 4.17
CA THR A 62 1.35 -12.95 4.96
C THR A 62 2.68 -12.29 5.26
N ALA A 63 3.33 -11.70 4.25
CA ALA A 63 4.57 -10.96 4.44
C ALA A 63 4.35 -9.69 5.28
N HIS A 64 3.27 -8.96 5.06
CA HIS A 64 2.95 -7.74 5.80
C HIS A 64 2.76 -8.01 7.30
N VAL A 65 2.01 -9.04 7.68
CA VAL A 65 1.83 -9.43 9.10
C VAL A 65 3.20 -9.74 9.74
N ALA A 66 4.04 -10.54 9.06
CA ALA A 66 5.39 -10.83 9.57
C ALA A 66 6.25 -9.56 9.69
N PHE A 67 6.21 -8.65 8.72
CA PHE A 67 6.93 -7.38 8.77
C PHE A 67 6.48 -6.52 9.95
N ARG A 68 5.18 -6.47 10.21
CA ARG A 68 4.64 -5.73 11.37
C ARG A 68 5.11 -6.32 12.70
N LEU A 69 5.15 -7.65 12.83
CA LEU A 69 5.67 -8.32 14.03
C LEU A 69 7.17 -8.06 14.20
N ILE A 70 7.94 -8.07 13.10
CA ILE A 70 9.37 -7.73 13.14
C ILE A 70 9.57 -6.27 13.58
N GLN A 71 8.81 -5.34 13.04
CA GLN A 71 8.89 -3.92 13.39
C GLN A 71 8.57 -3.66 14.87
N LYS A 72 7.61 -4.43 15.45
CA LYS A 72 7.28 -4.36 16.88
C LYS A 72 8.31 -5.07 17.78
N GLY A 73 9.27 -5.80 17.21
CA GLY A 73 10.23 -6.62 17.97
C GLY A 73 9.65 -7.93 18.51
N GLU A 74 8.44 -8.30 18.09
CA GLU A 74 7.75 -9.54 18.48
C GLU A 74 8.25 -10.76 17.66
N LEU A 75 8.88 -10.52 16.52
CA LEU A 75 9.51 -11.52 15.65
C LEU A 75 10.90 -11.02 15.22
N LYS A 76 11.85 -11.94 15.06
CA LYS A 76 13.19 -11.59 14.55
C LYS A 76 13.47 -12.33 13.24
N LEU A 77 14.29 -11.72 12.37
CA LEU A 77 14.66 -12.31 11.09
C LEU A 77 15.46 -13.61 11.23
N ASP A 78 16.23 -13.74 12.29
CA ASP A 78 17.05 -14.92 12.61
C ASP A 78 16.30 -15.99 13.40
N THR A 79 15.03 -15.77 13.79
CA THR A 79 14.20 -16.79 14.43
C THR A 79 14.06 -17.98 13.50
N MET A 80 14.34 -19.19 14.03
CA MET A 80 14.28 -20.43 13.29
C MET A 80 12.94 -21.15 13.50
N PHE A 81 12.32 -21.60 12.42
CA PHE A 81 11.13 -22.42 12.44
C PHE A 81 11.41 -23.79 11.83
N THR A 82 10.79 -24.82 12.39
CA THR A 82 10.93 -26.20 11.94
C THR A 82 9.82 -26.58 10.98
N VAL A 83 10.18 -27.11 9.83
CA VAL A 83 9.22 -27.66 8.86
C VAL A 83 8.60 -28.93 9.41
N ARG A 84 7.29 -28.89 9.70
CA ARG A 84 6.57 -30.06 10.22
C ARG A 84 6.43 -31.15 9.15
N PRO A 85 6.48 -32.42 9.51
CA PRO A 85 6.28 -33.52 8.55
C PRO A 85 4.95 -33.43 7.80
N GLU A 86 3.89 -33.01 8.47
CA GLU A 86 2.53 -32.85 7.90
C GLU A 86 2.52 -31.73 6.86
N THR A 87 3.13 -30.60 7.16
CA THR A 87 3.26 -29.45 6.26
C THR A 87 4.09 -29.80 5.04
N TRP A 88 5.22 -30.48 5.24
CA TRP A 88 6.02 -31.00 4.14
C TRP A 88 5.23 -31.98 3.26
N LYS A 89 4.49 -32.93 3.86
CA LYS A 89 3.67 -33.89 3.11
C LYS A 89 2.62 -33.22 2.23
N GLN A 90 2.02 -32.15 2.73
CA GLN A 90 0.99 -31.38 2.00
C GLN A 90 1.58 -30.51 0.88
N TRP A 91 2.74 -29.89 1.14
CA TRP A 91 3.31 -28.85 0.26
C TRP A 91 4.58 -29.29 -0.43
N HIS A 92 4.73 -30.57 -0.75
CA HIS A 92 5.83 -31.06 -1.56
C HIS A 92 5.32 -31.76 -2.83
N GLY A 93 6.20 -31.81 -3.86
CA GLY A 93 5.89 -32.45 -5.13
C GLY A 93 5.08 -31.57 -6.11
N PRO A 94 4.73 -32.13 -7.30
CA PRO A 94 4.16 -31.33 -8.40
C PRO A 94 2.81 -30.66 -8.08
N ALA A 95 2.00 -31.25 -7.21
CA ALA A 95 0.69 -30.74 -6.84
C ALA A 95 0.76 -29.53 -5.88
N ALA A 96 1.90 -29.27 -5.27
CA ALA A 96 2.07 -28.19 -4.29
C ALA A 96 2.19 -26.79 -4.93
N GLY A 97 2.26 -26.71 -6.26
CA GLY A 97 2.46 -25.45 -6.99
C GLY A 97 3.86 -24.86 -6.79
N SER A 98 3.93 -23.58 -6.48
CA SER A 98 5.22 -22.91 -6.22
C SER A 98 5.71 -23.23 -4.81
N THR A 99 6.93 -23.74 -4.70
CA THR A 99 7.57 -24.08 -3.42
C THR A 99 8.99 -23.54 -3.33
N MET A 100 9.48 -23.48 -2.12
CA MET A 100 10.85 -23.19 -1.76
C MET A 100 11.70 -24.50 -1.67
N PHE A 101 11.04 -25.66 -1.84
CA PHE A 101 11.63 -27.00 -1.71
C PHE A 101 12.15 -27.32 -0.30
N LEU A 102 11.36 -26.99 0.71
CA LEU A 102 11.66 -27.30 2.10
C LEU A 102 11.60 -28.82 2.35
N SER A 103 12.39 -29.29 3.32
CA SER A 103 12.44 -30.69 3.75
C SER A 103 11.82 -30.87 5.13
N ALA A 104 11.22 -32.04 5.39
CA ALA A 104 10.66 -32.34 6.72
C ALA A 104 11.76 -32.29 7.80
N GLY A 105 11.47 -31.59 8.90
CA GLY A 105 12.41 -31.39 10.02
C GLY A 105 13.47 -30.32 9.76
N GLU A 106 13.49 -29.72 8.59
CA GLU A 106 14.42 -28.61 8.27
C GLU A 106 14.16 -27.41 9.15
N GLN A 107 15.23 -26.74 9.58
CA GLN A 107 15.16 -25.48 10.32
C GLN A 107 15.44 -24.31 9.35
N VAL A 108 14.50 -23.39 9.28
CA VAL A 108 14.55 -22.27 8.32
C VAL A 108 14.32 -20.95 9.07
N SER A 109 15.16 -19.96 8.83
CA SER A 109 15.00 -18.64 9.42
C SER A 109 13.80 -17.89 8.82
N VAL A 110 13.21 -17.01 9.60
CA VAL A 110 12.15 -16.08 9.14
C VAL A 110 12.60 -15.31 7.90
N GLU A 111 13.86 -14.87 7.86
CA GLU A 111 14.42 -14.19 6.69
C GLU A 111 14.34 -15.04 5.43
N ASN A 112 14.79 -16.28 5.50
CA ASN A 112 14.77 -17.19 4.35
C ASN A 112 13.34 -17.55 3.93
N LEU A 113 12.42 -17.75 4.90
CA LEU A 113 11.00 -17.97 4.62
C LEU A 113 10.39 -16.77 3.90
N LEU A 114 10.69 -15.54 4.32
CA LEU A 114 10.22 -14.32 3.66
C LEU A 114 10.75 -14.18 2.23
N HIS A 115 12.02 -14.51 1.98
CA HIS A 115 12.55 -14.61 0.61
C HIS A 115 11.82 -15.69 -0.20
N GLY A 116 11.58 -16.86 0.39
CA GLY A 116 10.78 -17.92 -0.22
C GLY A 116 9.38 -17.48 -0.60
N ILE A 117 8.70 -16.73 0.28
CA ILE A 117 7.34 -16.21 0.07
C ILE A 117 7.30 -15.14 -1.02
N VAL A 118 8.14 -14.12 -0.89
CA VAL A 118 8.07 -12.93 -1.75
C VAL A 118 8.68 -13.21 -3.13
N THR A 119 9.88 -13.80 -3.17
CA THR A 119 10.62 -14.01 -4.42
C THR A 119 10.16 -15.25 -5.18
N LEU A 120 10.02 -16.38 -4.48
CA LEU A 120 9.70 -17.68 -5.10
C LEU A 120 8.21 -17.97 -5.13
N SER A 121 7.42 -17.26 -4.32
CA SER A 121 5.99 -17.55 -4.12
C SER A 121 5.74 -18.90 -3.42
N GLY A 122 6.67 -19.36 -2.55
CA GLY A 122 6.62 -20.65 -1.88
C GLY A 122 5.36 -20.84 -1.03
N ASN A 123 4.55 -21.84 -1.35
CA ASN A 123 3.38 -22.22 -0.56
C ASN A 123 3.79 -22.86 0.76
N ASP A 124 4.79 -23.74 0.70
CA ASP A 124 5.45 -24.35 1.84
C ASP A 124 5.99 -23.31 2.82
N ALA A 125 6.72 -22.31 2.32
CA ALA A 125 7.29 -21.24 3.13
C ALA A 125 6.20 -20.42 3.86
N CYS A 126 5.04 -20.18 3.23
CA CYS A 126 3.92 -19.47 3.87
C CYS A 126 3.38 -20.24 5.08
N VAL A 127 3.11 -21.54 4.90
CA VAL A 127 2.53 -22.35 5.95
C VAL A 127 3.52 -22.56 7.10
N VAL A 128 4.81 -22.81 6.80
CA VAL A 128 5.85 -22.90 7.82
C VAL A 128 5.99 -21.60 8.61
N LEU A 129 5.98 -20.44 7.94
CA LEU A 129 6.01 -19.14 8.61
C LEU A 129 4.77 -18.95 9.50
N ALA A 130 3.59 -19.25 8.99
CA ALA A 130 2.32 -19.12 9.70
C ALA A 130 2.27 -20.00 10.95
N GLU A 131 2.65 -21.27 10.84
CA GLU A 131 2.72 -22.21 11.95
C GLU A 131 3.77 -21.81 12.99
N GLY A 132 4.92 -21.30 12.53
CA GLY A 132 5.99 -20.84 13.40
C GLY A 132 5.59 -19.61 14.22
N ILE A 133 4.84 -18.67 13.64
CA ILE A 133 4.39 -17.45 14.31
C ILE A 133 3.21 -17.73 15.25
N ALA A 134 2.20 -18.44 14.77
CA ALA A 134 0.90 -18.55 15.46
C ALA A 134 0.55 -19.97 15.96
N GLY A 135 1.45 -20.93 15.78
CA GLY A 135 1.24 -22.33 16.16
C GLY A 135 0.44 -23.13 15.13
N THR A 136 -0.50 -22.51 14.41
CA THR A 136 -1.26 -23.13 13.32
C THR A 136 -1.49 -22.13 12.19
N GLU A 137 -1.71 -22.61 10.95
CA GLU A 137 -2.06 -21.74 9.83
C GLU A 137 -3.38 -20.98 10.11
N GLN A 138 -4.38 -21.62 10.70
CA GLN A 138 -5.67 -21.00 11.02
C GLN A 138 -5.53 -19.83 12.00
N ALA A 139 -4.69 -19.97 13.03
CA ALA A 139 -4.41 -18.89 13.98
C ALA A 139 -3.69 -17.73 13.29
N PHE A 140 -2.79 -18.00 12.35
CA PHE A 140 -2.13 -16.97 11.56
C PHE A 140 -3.09 -16.26 10.59
N VAL A 141 -4.00 -16.99 9.96
CA VAL A 141 -5.06 -16.43 9.11
C VAL A 141 -5.96 -15.48 9.91
N ALA A 142 -6.22 -15.76 11.18
CA ALA A 142 -6.93 -14.81 12.05
C ALA A 142 -6.14 -13.48 12.18
N LEU A 143 -4.82 -13.54 12.37
CA LEU A 143 -3.97 -12.32 12.37
C LEU A 143 -4.01 -11.58 11.04
N MET A 144 -4.03 -12.28 9.90
CA MET A 144 -4.18 -11.66 8.58
C MET A 144 -5.50 -10.90 8.46
N ASN A 145 -6.61 -11.46 8.95
CA ASN A 145 -7.92 -10.81 8.90
C ASN A 145 -8.06 -9.65 9.91
N GLU A 146 -7.43 -9.73 11.08
CA GLU A 146 -7.33 -8.61 12.01
C GLU A 146 -6.54 -7.46 11.39
N GLU A 147 -5.43 -7.75 10.73
CA GLU A 147 -4.62 -6.76 10.05
C GLU A 147 -5.36 -6.15 8.85
N ALA A 148 -6.10 -6.95 8.08
CA ALA A 148 -6.96 -6.46 7.00
C ALA A 148 -8.00 -5.45 7.53
N LYS A 149 -8.62 -5.76 8.68
CA LYS A 149 -9.55 -4.85 9.35
C LYS A 149 -8.86 -3.57 9.83
N ARG A 150 -7.66 -3.67 10.42
CA ARG A 150 -6.86 -2.50 10.86
C ARG A 150 -6.53 -1.57 9.69
N MET A 151 -6.16 -2.15 8.55
CA MET A 151 -5.84 -1.41 7.33
C MET A 151 -7.06 -0.88 6.58
N GLY A 152 -8.27 -1.25 6.98
CA GLY A 152 -9.52 -0.86 6.32
C GLY A 152 -9.71 -1.53 4.97
N LEU A 153 -9.26 -2.77 4.81
CA LEU A 153 -9.54 -3.61 3.64
C LEU A 153 -10.96 -4.15 3.74
N LYS A 154 -11.92 -3.36 3.26
CA LYS A 154 -13.35 -3.60 3.50
C LYS A 154 -13.94 -4.78 2.72
N ASN A 155 -13.32 -5.11 1.60
CA ASN A 155 -13.79 -6.14 0.68
C ASN A 155 -12.74 -7.24 0.48
N SER A 156 -12.01 -7.58 1.56
CA SER A 156 -11.02 -8.65 1.55
C SER A 156 -11.20 -9.57 2.74
N HIS A 157 -11.01 -10.88 2.50
CA HIS A 157 -10.97 -11.91 3.53
C HIS A 157 -9.96 -12.97 3.13
N PHE A 158 -9.23 -13.50 4.10
CA PHE A 158 -8.21 -14.51 3.91
C PHE A 158 -8.63 -15.80 4.63
N GLY A 159 -8.66 -16.92 3.92
CA GLY A 159 -8.91 -18.26 4.45
C GLY A 159 -7.64 -19.10 4.54
N THR A 160 -6.59 -18.73 3.78
CA THR A 160 -5.29 -19.40 3.76
C THR A 160 -4.14 -18.41 3.80
N SER A 161 -2.96 -18.84 4.28
CA SER A 161 -1.76 -17.99 4.33
C SER A 161 -1.11 -17.76 2.96
N ASN A 162 -1.43 -18.59 1.97
CA ASN A 162 -0.74 -18.60 0.67
C ASN A 162 -1.65 -18.25 -0.53
N GLY A 163 -2.96 -18.10 -0.31
CA GLY A 163 -3.94 -17.83 -1.35
C GLY A 163 -4.24 -19.05 -2.24
N TRP A 164 -4.06 -20.25 -1.71
CA TRP A 164 -4.50 -21.47 -2.37
C TRP A 164 -6.03 -21.47 -2.51
N PRO A 165 -6.60 -22.05 -3.58
CA PRO A 165 -8.04 -22.11 -3.75
C PRO A 165 -8.74 -22.76 -2.56
N ASP A 166 -9.79 -22.12 -2.04
CA ASP A 166 -10.52 -22.50 -0.85
C ASP A 166 -12.05 -22.27 -0.99
N GLU A 167 -12.58 -22.54 -2.18
CA GLU A 167 -14.00 -22.44 -2.50
C GLU A 167 -14.58 -21.03 -2.32
N GLY A 168 -13.73 -20.00 -2.48
CA GLY A 168 -14.14 -18.60 -2.42
C GLY A 168 -14.15 -17.99 -1.01
N VAL A 169 -13.60 -18.69 0.00
CA VAL A 169 -13.40 -18.11 1.34
C VAL A 169 -12.39 -16.97 1.28
N THR A 170 -11.29 -17.15 0.52
CA THR A 170 -10.32 -16.10 0.26
C THR A 170 -10.77 -15.24 -0.93
N TYR A 171 -11.01 -13.96 -0.68
CA TYR A 171 -11.29 -12.96 -1.71
C TYR A 171 -10.67 -11.62 -1.37
N VAL A 172 -10.35 -10.84 -2.39
CA VAL A 172 -9.81 -9.49 -2.29
C VAL A 172 -10.41 -8.61 -3.39
N THR A 173 -10.15 -7.30 -3.31
CA THR A 173 -10.38 -6.37 -4.43
C THR A 173 -9.07 -5.74 -4.88
N ALA A 174 -9.03 -5.19 -6.09
CA ALA A 174 -7.84 -4.51 -6.58
C ALA A 174 -7.54 -3.23 -5.76
N GLU A 175 -8.58 -2.52 -5.32
CA GLU A 175 -8.43 -1.38 -4.42
C GLU A 175 -7.81 -1.79 -3.07
N ASP A 176 -8.28 -2.88 -2.46
CA ASP A 176 -7.74 -3.36 -1.18
C ASP A 176 -6.30 -3.89 -1.33
N LEU A 177 -5.96 -4.56 -2.45
CA LEU A 177 -4.57 -4.94 -2.75
C LEU A 177 -3.66 -3.71 -2.90
N ALA A 178 -4.16 -2.63 -3.51
CA ALA A 178 -3.40 -1.38 -3.60
C ALA A 178 -3.23 -0.71 -2.24
N LYS A 179 -4.23 -0.76 -1.35
CA LYS A 179 -4.12 -0.30 0.05
C LYS A 179 -3.11 -1.14 0.84
N LEU A 180 -3.15 -2.47 0.68
CA LEU A 180 -2.18 -3.38 1.31
C LEU A 180 -0.75 -3.09 0.83
N ALA A 181 -0.56 -2.88 -0.48
CA ALA A 181 0.73 -2.48 -1.03
C ALA A 181 1.20 -1.14 -0.45
N GLN A 182 0.33 -0.13 -0.41
CA GLN A 182 0.62 1.17 0.21
C GLN A 182 1.05 1.02 1.67
N GLY A 183 0.27 0.31 2.49
CA GLY A 183 0.60 0.09 3.89
C GLY A 183 1.93 -0.65 4.08
N THR A 184 2.20 -1.68 3.25
CA THR A 184 3.47 -2.40 3.30
C THR A 184 4.67 -1.50 2.97
N ILE A 185 4.52 -0.62 1.97
CA ILE A 185 5.57 0.33 1.55
C ILE A 185 5.80 1.40 2.63
N GLU A 186 4.72 1.98 3.17
CA GLU A 186 4.80 3.15 4.07
C GLU A 186 5.08 2.77 5.52
N GLU A 187 4.50 1.66 6.01
CA GLU A 187 4.64 1.24 7.41
C GLU A 187 5.90 0.40 7.66
N THR A 188 6.41 -0.32 6.64
CA THR A 188 7.58 -1.21 6.78
C THR A 188 8.60 -1.01 5.66
N PRO A 189 9.07 0.24 5.39
CA PRO A 189 9.85 0.57 4.20
C PRO A 189 11.17 -0.21 4.05
N ASP A 190 11.87 -0.45 5.16
CA ASP A 190 13.15 -1.17 5.14
C ASP A 190 12.96 -2.65 4.79
N LEU A 191 11.94 -3.29 5.36
CA LEU A 191 11.59 -4.68 5.06
C LEU A 191 11.03 -4.81 3.64
N TYR A 192 10.17 -3.88 3.22
CA TYR A 192 9.71 -3.81 1.83
C TYR A 192 10.89 -3.79 0.86
N LYS A 193 11.82 -2.85 1.03
CA LYS A 193 13.00 -2.71 0.18
C LYS A 193 13.89 -3.94 0.19
N ARG A 194 14.05 -4.58 1.36
CA ARG A 194 14.89 -5.77 1.53
C ARG A 194 14.37 -6.96 0.73
N PHE A 195 13.05 -7.20 0.73
CA PHE A 195 12.48 -8.45 0.22
C PHE A 195 11.89 -8.32 -1.18
N TYR A 196 11.15 -7.24 -1.50
CA TYR A 196 10.35 -7.18 -2.73
C TYR A 196 11.16 -6.92 -4.00
N ALA A 197 12.29 -6.20 -3.90
CA ALA A 197 13.17 -5.93 -5.03
C ALA A 197 14.15 -7.08 -5.36
N THR A 198 14.15 -8.16 -4.59
CA THR A 198 15.04 -9.32 -4.78
C THR A 198 14.72 -10.02 -6.11
N ARG A 199 15.73 -10.14 -6.99
CA ARG A 199 15.56 -10.70 -8.34
C ARG A 199 15.55 -12.22 -8.39
N SER A 200 16.30 -12.87 -7.51
CA SER A 200 16.37 -14.33 -7.41
C SER A 200 16.74 -14.73 -5.99
N PHE A 201 16.35 -15.94 -5.61
CA PHE A 201 16.72 -16.51 -4.34
C PHE A 201 17.11 -17.98 -4.54
N THR A 202 18.16 -18.40 -3.85
CA THR A 202 18.70 -19.75 -3.92
C THR A 202 18.38 -20.47 -2.62
N TRP A 203 17.66 -21.58 -2.70
CA TRP A 203 17.36 -22.43 -1.56
C TRP A 203 17.18 -23.89 -1.99
N GLY A 204 17.71 -24.80 -1.18
CA GLY A 204 17.65 -26.23 -1.46
C GLY A 204 18.67 -26.68 -2.49
N LYS A 205 18.74 -27.99 -2.64
CA LYS A 205 19.64 -28.67 -3.61
C LYS A 205 18.87 -29.69 -4.43
N THR A 206 19.27 -29.85 -5.66
CA THR A 206 18.80 -30.95 -6.52
C THR A 206 19.30 -32.30 -5.98
N MET A 207 18.71 -33.38 -6.47
CA MET A 207 19.22 -34.75 -6.15
C MET A 207 20.68 -34.94 -6.52
N GLY A 208 21.20 -34.20 -7.49
CA GLY A 208 22.62 -34.18 -7.88
C GLY A 208 23.50 -33.23 -7.05
N GLY A 209 22.97 -32.59 -6.01
CA GLY A 209 23.71 -31.69 -5.10
C GLY A 209 23.87 -30.24 -5.60
N ALA A 210 23.37 -29.89 -6.80
CA ALA A 210 23.42 -28.53 -7.32
C ALA A 210 22.40 -27.62 -6.60
N ASP A 211 22.78 -26.35 -6.44
CA ASP A 211 21.89 -25.34 -5.83
C ASP A 211 20.65 -25.06 -6.69
N ILE A 212 19.50 -24.88 -6.06
CA ILE A 212 18.25 -24.52 -6.73
C ILE A 212 18.07 -23.00 -6.63
N ALA A 213 18.39 -22.29 -7.72
CA ALA A 213 18.15 -20.87 -7.87
C ALA A 213 16.85 -20.64 -8.63
N GLN A 214 15.95 -19.82 -8.06
CA GLN A 214 14.66 -19.46 -8.67
C GLN A 214 14.55 -17.93 -8.81
N GLY A 215 14.02 -17.49 -9.97
CA GLY A 215 13.82 -16.07 -10.27
C GLY A 215 12.53 -15.52 -9.70
N ASN A 216 12.56 -14.22 -9.37
CA ASN A 216 11.34 -13.47 -9.08
C ASN A 216 10.47 -13.36 -10.34
N ARG A 217 9.17 -13.60 -10.20
CA ARG A 217 8.20 -13.58 -11.31
C ARG A 217 7.60 -12.20 -11.56
N ASN A 218 8.06 -11.16 -10.86
CA ASN A 218 7.60 -9.80 -11.05
C ASN A 218 7.84 -9.33 -12.49
N PRO A 219 6.77 -9.03 -13.27
CA PRO A 219 6.87 -8.76 -14.70
C PRO A 219 7.51 -7.42 -15.04
N ILE A 220 7.55 -6.46 -14.11
CA ILE A 220 8.09 -5.11 -14.35
C ILE A 220 9.51 -4.92 -13.80
N LEU A 221 9.99 -5.86 -12.96
CA LEU A 221 11.31 -5.76 -12.34
C LEU A 221 12.42 -5.84 -13.40
N GLY A 222 13.23 -4.79 -13.48
CA GLY A 222 14.28 -4.64 -14.50
C GLY A 222 13.80 -4.19 -15.89
N LYS A 223 12.47 -4.00 -16.09
CA LYS A 223 11.89 -3.47 -17.33
C LYS A 223 11.35 -2.04 -17.17
N ILE A 224 10.80 -1.74 -16.00
CA ILE A 224 10.35 -0.39 -15.64
C ILE A 224 11.39 0.20 -14.68
N ALA A 225 11.85 1.41 -14.95
CA ALA A 225 12.74 2.13 -14.05
C ALA A 225 12.06 2.31 -12.68
N GLY A 226 12.82 2.08 -11.60
CA GLY A 226 12.31 2.21 -10.25
C GLY A 226 11.33 1.12 -9.80
N ALA A 227 11.08 0.06 -10.60
CA ALA A 227 10.25 -1.06 -10.21
C ALA A 227 10.89 -1.84 -9.05
N ASP A 228 10.13 -2.06 -7.96
CA ASP A 228 10.64 -2.64 -6.72
C ASP A 228 9.66 -3.59 -5.99
N GLY A 229 8.48 -3.84 -6.54
CA GLY A 229 7.45 -4.70 -5.93
C GLY A 229 6.36 -5.07 -6.90
N LEU A 230 5.38 -5.86 -6.50
CA LEU A 230 5.22 -6.63 -5.29
C LEU A 230 5.05 -8.13 -5.62
N LYS A 231 3.82 -8.54 -6.02
CA LYS A 231 3.49 -9.96 -6.05
C LYS A 231 2.61 -10.36 -7.23
N THR A 232 2.94 -11.47 -7.87
CA THR A 232 2.13 -12.15 -8.87
C THR A 232 1.21 -13.18 -8.24
N GLY A 233 0.05 -13.41 -8.86
CA GLY A 233 -0.87 -14.50 -8.55
C GLY A 233 -1.25 -15.27 -9.81
N HIS A 234 -1.53 -16.56 -9.68
CA HIS A 234 -2.14 -17.39 -10.70
C HIS A 234 -2.75 -18.65 -10.10
N THR A 235 -3.98 -18.90 -10.43
CA THR A 235 -4.70 -20.18 -10.38
C THR A 235 -5.60 -20.25 -11.61
N GLU A 236 -6.15 -21.40 -11.92
CA GLU A 236 -7.11 -21.51 -13.05
C GLU A 236 -8.33 -20.63 -12.83
N GLU A 237 -8.82 -20.54 -11.59
CA GLU A 237 -9.96 -19.71 -11.19
C GLU A 237 -9.65 -18.22 -11.29
N ALA A 238 -8.49 -17.78 -10.75
CA ALA A 238 -8.12 -16.38 -10.68
C ALA A 238 -7.59 -15.79 -12.00
N GLY A 239 -7.17 -16.63 -12.93
CA GLY A 239 -6.35 -16.19 -14.06
C GLY A 239 -4.98 -15.65 -13.60
N PHE A 240 -4.31 -14.89 -14.45
CA PHE A 240 -3.03 -14.28 -14.15
C PHE A 240 -3.22 -12.87 -13.59
N GLY A 241 -2.69 -12.62 -12.39
CA GLY A 241 -2.74 -11.33 -11.71
C GLY A 241 -1.37 -10.83 -11.27
N PHE A 242 -1.29 -9.53 -11.01
CA PHE A 242 -0.09 -8.88 -10.48
C PHE A 242 -0.45 -7.60 -9.73
N THR A 243 0.09 -7.45 -8.53
CA THR A 243 0.16 -6.18 -7.82
C THR A 243 1.59 -5.66 -7.97
N GLY A 244 1.76 -4.48 -8.56
CA GLY A 244 3.06 -3.89 -8.89
C GLY A 244 3.28 -2.53 -8.27
N SER A 245 4.55 -2.17 -8.02
CA SER A 245 4.97 -0.83 -7.63
C SER A 245 6.25 -0.44 -8.32
N ALA A 246 6.35 0.86 -8.62
CA ALA A 246 7.58 1.51 -9.08
C ALA A 246 7.63 2.95 -8.58
N GLU A 247 8.85 3.48 -8.40
CA GLU A 247 9.08 4.87 -8.03
C GLU A 247 10.03 5.55 -9.00
N GLN A 248 9.62 6.68 -9.57
CA GLN A 248 10.44 7.50 -10.44
C GLN A 248 10.36 8.97 -10.00
N ASP A 249 11.50 9.61 -9.82
CA ASP A 249 11.61 11.03 -9.45
C ASP A 249 10.77 11.41 -8.20
N GLY A 250 10.70 10.50 -7.21
CA GLY A 250 9.92 10.69 -5.98
C GLY A 250 8.41 10.50 -6.15
N ARG A 251 7.95 10.06 -7.32
CA ARG A 251 6.57 9.69 -7.60
C ARG A 251 6.42 8.18 -7.58
N ARG A 252 5.61 7.67 -6.67
CA ARG A 252 5.36 6.23 -6.51
C ARG A 252 3.98 5.84 -7.01
N LEU A 253 3.95 4.86 -7.90
CA LEU A 253 2.72 4.25 -8.40
C LEU A 253 2.56 2.84 -7.84
N VAL A 254 1.32 2.50 -7.54
CA VAL A 254 0.88 1.12 -7.29
C VAL A 254 -0.18 0.77 -8.31
N MET A 255 -0.07 -0.42 -8.90
CA MET A 255 -1.05 -0.95 -9.82
C MET A 255 -1.48 -2.36 -9.46
N VAL A 256 -2.68 -2.73 -9.86
CA VAL A 256 -3.20 -4.10 -9.82
C VAL A 256 -3.78 -4.44 -11.18
N VAL A 257 -3.44 -5.60 -11.72
CA VAL A 257 -4.11 -6.22 -12.87
C VAL A 257 -4.48 -7.65 -12.52
N ALA A 258 -5.68 -8.09 -12.89
CA ALA A 258 -6.14 -9.44 -12.57
C ALA A 258 -7.08 -10.01 -13.64
N GLY A 259 -7.22 -11.33 -13.64
CA GLY A 259 -8.10 -12.05 -14.56
C GLY A 259 -7.53 -12.22 -15.96
N LEU A 260 -6.25 -11.96 -16.19
CA LEU A 260 -5.63 -12.15 -17.51
C LEU A 260 -5.53 -13.64 -17.86
N THR A 261 -5.63 -13.96 -19.14
CA THR A 261 -5.74 -15.34 -19.62
C THR A 261 -4.40 -16.03 -19.87
N SER A 262 -3.28 -15.28 -19.83
CA SER A 262 -1.97 -15.86 -20.09
C SER A 262 -0.84 -15.21 -19.31
N PHE A 263 0.23 -15.96 -19.10
CA PHE A 263 1.48 -15.50 -18.50
C PHE A 263 2.07 -14.30 -19.26
N ASN A 264 2.13 -14.40 -20.60
CA ASN A 264 2.68 -13.34 -21.44
C ASN A 264 1.76 -12.10 -21.45
N GLY A 265 0.43 -12.28 -21.47
CA GLY A 265 -0.53 -11.19 -21.34
C GLY A 265 -0.32 -10.40 -20.05
N ARG A 266 -0.11 -11.10 -18.92
CA ARG A 266 0.23 -10.44 -17.66
C ARG A 266 1.51 -9.59 -17.76
N ILE A 267 2.57 -10.11 -18.39
CA ILE A 267 3.83 -9.38 -18.54
C ILE A 267 3.59 -8.12 -19.40
N GLN A 268 2.98 -8.27 -20.55
CA GLN A 268 2.75 -7.18 -21.51
C GLN A 268 1.87 -6.08 -20.90
N GLU A 269 0.74 -6.49 -20.31
CA GLU A 269 -0.19 -5.55 -19.69
C GLU A 269 0.45 -4.82 -18.50
N SER A 270 1.18 -5.53 -17.64
CA SER A 270 1.82 -4.92 -16.46
C SER A 270 2.86 -3.85 -16.86
N VAL A 271 3.68 -4.14 -17.87
CA VAL A 271 4.68 -3.19 -18.36
C VAL A 271 4.00 -1.99 -19.01
N ARG A 272 3.03 -2.21 -19.91
CA ARG A 272 2.30 -1.17 -20.62
C ARG A 272 1.53 -0.26 -19.65
N PHE A 273 0.87 -0.86 -18.67
CA PHE A 273 0.05 -0.12 -17.71
C PHE A 273 0.90 0.76 -16.77
N MET A 274 2.00 0.22 -16.22
CA MET A 274 2.91 0.99 -15.39
C MET A 274 3.58 2.13 -16.19
N ASP A 275 4.01 1.86 -17.40
CA ASP A 275 4.61 2.85 -18.31
C ASP A 275 3.64 3.99 -18.64
N TRP A 276 2.36 3.65 -18.93
CA TRP A 276 1.30 4.64 -19.11
C TRP A 276 1.13 5.53 -17.87
N GLY A 277 1.13 4.96 -16.68
CA GLY A 277 0.99 5.70 -15.43
C GLY A 277 2.09 6.76 -15.25
N PHE A 278 3.32 6.48 -15.67
CA PHE A 278 4.41 7.45 -15.60
C PHE A 278 4.42 8.43 -16.78
N LYS A 279 4.11 7.99 -18.00
CA LYS A 279 4.21 8.80 -19.21
C LYS A 279 3.00 9.71 -19.45
N ALA A 280 1.80 9.23 -19.14
CA ALA A 280 0.57 9.97 -19.42
C ALA A 280 0.24 11.00 -18.33
N TRP A 281 0.78 10.82 -17.13
CA TRP A 281 0.54 11.68 -15.98
C TRP A 281 1.82 12.37 -15.52
N LYS A 282 1.68 13.53 -14.89
CA LYS A 282 2.78 14.29 -14.26
C LYS A 282 2.40 14.62 -12.82
N ALA A 283 3.38 14.66 -11.91
CA ALA A 283 3.21 15.23 -10.58
C ALA A 283 3.61 16.71 -10.60
N GLN A 284 2.80 17.56 -9.99
CA GLN A 284 3.13 18.95 -9.72
C GLN A 284 3.31 19.11 -8.21
N PRO A 285 4.53 19.43 -7.74
CA PRO A 285 4.80 19.66 -6.33
C PRO A 285 3.94 20.80 -5.78
N LEU A 286 3.42 20.63 -4.56
CA LEU A 286 2.65 21.65 -3.83
C LEU A 286 3.41 22.09 -2.58
N PHE A 287 3.71 21.16 -1.67
CA PHE A 287 4.36 21.44 -0.39
C PHE A 287 5.46 20.41 -0.10
N LYS A 288 6.57 20.86 0.47
CA LYS A 288 7.61 19.97 0.98
C LYS A 288 7.22 19.39 2.33
N LYS A 289 7.73 18.22 2.67
CA LYS A 289 7.58 17.60 3.99
C LYS A 289 7.94 18.60 5.09
N GLY A 290 7.07 18.73 6.10
CA GLY A 290 7.23 19.65 7.22
C GLY A 290 6.85 21.11 6.94
N ALA A 291 6.49 21.45 5.69
CA ALA A 291 6.02 22.80 5.37
C ALA A 291 4.67 23.06 6.07
N THR A 292 4.53 24.23 6.68
CA THR A 292 3.24 24.71 7.20
C THR A 292 2.36 25.11 6.02
N VAL A 293 1.19 24.52 5.94
CA VAL A 293 0.19 24.78 4.88
C VAL A 293 -0.82 25.83 5.35
N GLU A 294 -1.27 25.72 6.62
CA GLU A 294 -2.26 26.56 7.23
C GLU A 294 -2.14 26.46 8.75
N THR A 295 -2.94 27.22 9.49
CA THR A 295 -3.05 27.15 10.96
C THR A 295 -4.49 26.87 11.33
N ALA A 296 -4.73 25.94 12.26
CA ALA A 296 -6.06 25.61 12.77
C ALA A 296 -6.25 26.08 14.19
N ASP A 297 -7.46 26.55 14.52
CA ASP A 297 -7.85 26.94 15.87
C ASP A 297 -7.95 25.72 16.79
N VAL A 298 -7.48 25.86 18.01
CA VAL A 298 -7.51 24.82 19.05
C VAL A 298 -8.43 25.22 20.20
N GLN A 299 -9.27 24.29 20.63
CA GLN A 299 -10.14 24.42 21.79
C GLN A 299 -9.59 23.61 22.97
N LEU A 300 -9.67 24.18 24.16
CA LEU A 300 -9.22 23.57 25.42
C LEU A 300 -7.72 23.22 25.47
N GLY A 301 -6.92 23.83 24.60
CA GLY A 301 -5.45 23.59 24.54
C GLY A 301 -4.63 24.59 25.32
N SER A 302 -3.38 24.22 25.61
CA SER A 302 -2.35 25.14 26.13
C SER A 302 -2.01 26.25 25.12
N GLU A 303 -2.21 25.96 23.84
CA GLU A 303 -2.10 26.91 22.72
C GLU A 303 -3.46 27.13 22.10
N THR A 304 -3.68 28.30 21.51
CA THR A 304 -4.94 28.67 20.84
C THR A 304 -4.99 28.20 19.37
N SER A 305 -3.85 27.81 18.82
CA SER A 305 -3.74 27.35 17.44
C SER A 305 -2.66 26.31 17.28
N VAL A 306 -2.71 25.53 16.17
CA VAL A 306 -1.72 24.55 15.79
C VAL A 306 -1.45 24.62 14.28
N ALA A 307 -0.17 24.58 13.90
CA ALA A 307 0.23 24.52 12.50
C ALA A 307 -0.24 23.20 11.86
N LEU A 308 -0.86 23.29 10.70
CA LEU A 308 -1.19 22.16 9.82
C LEU A 308 0.00 21.95 8.86
N VAL A 309 0.72 20.86 9.02
CA VAL A 309 1.93 20.60 8.24
C VAL A 309 1.77 19.42 7.28
N ALA A 310 2.52 19.46 6.18
CA ALA A 310 2.61 18.37 5.22
C ALA A 310 3.41 17.20 5.85
N PRO A 311 2.85 15.99 6.01
CA PRO A 311 3.55 14.85 6.62
C PRO A 311 4.65 14.27 5.72
N GLN A 312 4.56 14.54 4.42
CA GLN A 312 5.49 14.15 3.36
C GLN A 312 5.51 15.22 2.27
N ASN A 313 6.29 15.03 1.20
CA ASN A 313 6.17 15.88 0.03
C ASN A 313 4.79 15.68 -0.59
N LEU A 314 4.00 16.74 -0.71
CA LEU A 314 2.68 16.71 -1.31
C LEU A 314 2.77 17.21 -2.76
N ALA A 315 2.14 16.47 -3.66
CA ALA A 315 2.05 16.80 -5.07
C ALA A 315 0.64 16.50 -5.58
N VAL A 316 0.19 17.20 -6.60
CA VAL A 316 -1.04 16.85 -7.33
C VAL A 316 -0.66 16.11 -8.61
N THR A 317 -1.41 15.06 -8.93
CA THR A 317 -1.23 14.31 -10.17
C THR A 317 -2.21 14.78 -11.22
N LEU A 318 -1.68 15.16 -12.37
CA LEU A 318 -2.41 15.74 -13.50
C LEU A 318 -2.13 14.98 -14.78
N PRO A 319 -3.07 14.90 -15.73
CA PRO A 319 -2.75 14.55 -17.12
C PRO A 319 -1.58 15.40 -17.62
N ARG A 320 -0.66 14.81 -18.37
CA ARG A 320 0.51 15.58 -18.87
C ARG A 320 0.10 16.77 -19.76
N THR A 321 -1.04 16.65 -20.42
CA THR A 321 -1.65 17.68 -21.28
C THR A 321 -2.51 18.69 -20.51
N ALA A 322 -2.79 18.46 -19.23
CA ALA A 322 -3.65 19.34 -18.44
C ALA A 322 -3.05 20.70 -18.19
N SER A 323 -3.93 21.70 -18.09
CA SER A 323 -3.57 23.04 -17.60
C SER A 323 -3.15 22.97 -16.13
N THR A 324 -2.40 23.97 -15.68
CA THR A 324 -1.91 24.06 -14.29
C THR A 324 -2.86 24.85 -13.38
N ASN A 325 -4.12 25.01 -13.76
CA ASN A 325 -5.12 25.67 -12.92
C ASN A 325 -5.50 24.77 -11.76
N ILE A 326 -4.88 25.01 -10.60
CA ILE A 326 -5.06 24.25 -9.39
C ILE A 326 -5.74 25.13 -8.34
N SER A 327 -6.83 24.63 -7.75
CA SER A 327 -7.45 25.20 -6.56
C SER A 327 -7.11 24.34 -5.35
N VAL A 328 -6.64 24.95 -4.29
CA VAL A 328 -6.23 24.29 -3.06
C VAL A 328 -7.11 24.78 -1.92
N LYS A 329 -7.66 23.83 -1.14
CA LYS A 329 -8.52 24.14 0.01
C LYS A 329 -8.13 23.26 1.19
N VAL A 330 -7.93 23.87 2.37
CA VAL A 330 -7.78 23.15 3.64
C VAL A 330 -9.13 22.94 4.29
N VAL A 331 -9.41 21.73 4.71
CA VAL A 331 -10.65 21.34 5.38
C VAL A 331 -10.34 20.63 6.70
N TYR A 332 -10.90 21.14 7.80
CA TYR A 332 -10.85 20.51 9.10
C TYR A 332 -12.13 20.78 9.90
N THR A 333 -12.38 19.96 10.91
CA THR A 333 -13.48 20.21 11.85
C THR A 333 -12.92 21.06 12.99
N GLY A 334 -13.25 22.34 12.97
CA GLY A 334 -12.73 23.30 13.95
C GLY A 334 -13.78 23.84 14.91
N PRO A 335 -13.32 24.36 16.09
CA PRO A 335 -11.95 24.30 16.58
C PRO A 335 -11.52 22.88 16.98
N ILE A 336 -10.23 22.54 16.80
CA ILE A 336 -9.69 21.21 17.11
C ILE A 336 -9.52 21.06 18.62
N LYS A 337 -10.06 20.00 19.19
CA LYS A 337 -10.00 19.79 20.64
C LYS A 337 -8.65 19.19 21.07
N ALA A 338 -8.00 19.84 22.05
CA ALA A 338 -6.82 19.27 22.71
C ALA A 338 -7.19 18.06 23.62
N PRO A 339 -6.26 17.13 23.94
CA PRO A 339 -4.86 17.17 23.53
C PRO A 339 -4.66 16.77 22.06
N ILE A 340 -3.62 17.33 21.42
CA ILE A 340 -3.23 17.05 20.05
C ILE A 340 -1.79 16.56 20.07
N ALA A 341 -1.51 15.42 19.46
CA ALA A 341 -0.15 14.91 19.32
C ALA A 341 0.49 15.41 18.01
N LYS A 342 1.76 15.79 18.04
CA LYS A 342 2.55 16.07 16.85
C LYS A 342 2.48 14.89 15.88
N GLY A 343 2.19 15.16 14.61
CA GLY A 343 2.01 14.13 13.58
C GLY A 343 0.62 13.50 13.52
N GLN A 344 -0.30 13.84 14.44
CA GLN A 344 -1.69 13.42 14.37
C GLN A 344 -2.38 14.05 13.15
N LYS A 345 -3.07 13.25 12.33
CA LYS A 345 -3.91 13.77 11.24
C LYS A 345 -5.05 14.58 11.82
N ILE A 346 -5.14 15.87 11.46
CA ILE A 346 -6.14 16.82 11.97
C ILE A 346 -6.84 17.62 10.88
N ALA A 347 -6.37 17.55 9.64
CA ALA A 347 -6.99 18.26 8.50
C ALA A 347 -6.78 17.49 7.20
N ASP A 348 -7.48 17.92 6.16
CA ASP A 348 -7.30 17.45 4.78
C ASP A 348 -7.03 18.65 3.86
N LEU A 349 -6.04 18.50 2.97
CA LEU A 349 -5.78 19.36 1.84
C LEU A 349 -6.54 18.82 0.64
N ILE A 350 -7.54 19.53 0.16
CA ILE A 350 -8.30 19.19 -1.04
C ILE A 350 -7.73 19.97 -2.21
N VAL A 351 -7.25 19.27 -3.20
CA VAL A 351 -6.72 19.84 -4.45
C VAL A 351 -7.69 19.53 -5.57
N SER A 352 -8.25 20.55 -6.16
CA SER A 352 -9.20 20.44 -7.27
C SER A 352 -8.59 21.01 -8.55
N THR A 353 -8.84 20.32 -9.64
CA THR A 353 -8.46 20.72 -11.00
C THR A 353 -9.68 20.58 -11.92
N PRO A 354 -9.74 21.26 -13.05
CA PRO A 354 -10.87 21.11 -13.98
C PRO A 354 -11.00 19.70 -14.55
N ASP A 355 -9.90 18.94 -14.59
CA ASP A 355 -9.73 17.77 -15.45
C ASP A 355 -9.70 16.45 -14.67
N THR A 356 -9.62 16.50 -13.33
CA THR A 356 -9.55 15.28 -12.49
C THR A 356 -10.45 15.41 -11.27
N PRO A 357 -10.92 14.28 -10.69
CA PRO A 357 -11.59 14.30 -9.40
C PRO A 357 -10.71 14.98 -8.33
N PRO A 358 -11.31 15.61 -7.32
CA PRO A 358 -10.56 16.21 -6.23
C PRO A 358 -9.64 15.21 -5.54
N GLN A 359 -8.37 15.60 -5.35
CA GLN A 359 -7.37 14.80 -4.65
C GLN A 359 -7.31 15.25 -3.20
N VAL A 360 -7.39 14.30 -2.26
CA VAL A 360 -7.42 14.58 -0.82
C VAL A 360 -6.13 14.06 -0.18
N MET A 361 -5.40 14.97 0.46
CA MET A 361 -4.12 14.68 1.10
C MET A 361 -4.19 15.02 2.59
N PRO A 362 -3.67 14.17 3.50
CA PRO A 362 -3.71 14.45 4.93
C PRO A 362 -2.77 15.60 5.30
N LEU A 363 -3.21 16.43 6.25
CA LEU A 363 -2.36 17.36 6.98
C LEU A 363 -2.32 16.95 8.45
N VAL A 364 -1.16 17.12 9.07
CA VAL A 364 -0.92 16.68 10.44
C VAL A 364 -0.55 17.85 11.34
N ALA A 365 -0.68 17.66 12.65
CA ALA A 365 -0.24 18.63 13.64
C ALA A 365 1.28 18.82 13.61
N GLY A 366 1.74 20.06 13.53
CA GLY A 366 3.17 20.42 13.52
C GLY A 366 3.83 20.34 14.90
N ALA A 367 3.05 20.38 15.97
CA ALA A 367 3.52 20.34 17.35
C ALA A 367 2.51 19.63 18.26
N ASP A 368 2.96 19.22 19.45
CA ASP A 368 2.06 18.79 20.52
C ASP A 368 1.33 19.98 21.11
N VAL A 369 0.05 19.81 21.43
CA VAL A 369 -0.75 20.77 22.18
C VAL A 369 -1.40 20.04 23.35
N ALA A 370 -0.95 20.33 24.57
CA ALA A 370 -1.52 19.76 25.78
C ALA A 370 -2.89 20.37 26.11
N GLU A 371 -3.67 19.71 26.94
CA GLU A 371 -4.87 20.33 27.51
C GLU A 371 -4.52 21.53 28.39
N ALA A 372 -5.27 22.61 28.28
CA ALA A 372 -5.13 23.75 29.17
C ALA A 372 -5.49 23.39 30.62
N GLY A 373 -4.70 23.81 31.58
CA GLY A 373 -5.01 23.74 32.99
C GLY A 373 -6.27 24.59 33.33
N MET A 374 -6.80 24.43 34.55
CA MET A 374 -8.07 25.05 34.99
C MET A 374 -8.11 26.58 34.75
N PHE A 375 -7.03 27.30 35.01
CA PHE A 375 -6.90 28.74 34.76
C PHE A 375 -6.84 29.10 33.27
N GLY A 376 -6.16 28.27 32.46
CA GLY A 376 -6.11 28.48 31.01
C GLY A 376 -7.46 28.28 30.34
N ARG A 377 -8.30 27.36 30.81
CA ARG A 377 -9.65 27.13 30.31
C ARG A 377 -10.56 28.32 30.56
N LEU A 378 -10.48 28.93 31.75
CA LEU A 378 -11.21 30.15 32.10
C LEU A 378 -10.79 31.34 31.22
N TRP A 379 -9.49 31.51 30.98
CA TRP A 379 -8.94 32.60 30.17
C TRP A 379 -9.29 32.48 28.71
N ASN A 380 -9.20 31.27 28.16
CA ASN A 380 -9.56 31.00 26.77
C ASN A 380 -11.09 31.12 26.54
N GLY A 381 -11.88 30.73 27.53
CA GLY A 381 -13.34 30.95 27.50
C GLY A 381 -13.76 32.44 27.50
N LEU A 382 -13.05 33.26 28.27
CA LEU A 382 -13.28 34.72 28.26
C LEU A 382 -12.86 35.36 26.91
N LYS A 383 -11.73 34.95 26.32
CA LYS A 383 -11.31 35.45 25.01
C LYS A 383 -12.31 35.10 23.89
N SER A 384 -12.92 33.91 23.93
CA SER A 384 -13.89 33.50 22.92
C SER A 384 -15.25 34.21 22.99
N LEU A 385 -15.50 35.00 24.06
CA LEU A 385 -16.71 35.85 24.22
C LEU A 385 -16.50 37.27 23.65
N PHE A 386 -15.26 37.68 23.39
CA PHE A 386 -14.92 39.03 22.94
C PHE A 386 -14.19 39.06 21.57
N GLY A 387 -14.01 37.93 20.90
CA GLY A 387 -13.50 37.75 19.54
C GLY A 387 -14.46 36.89 18.74
#